data_6f3368ebc7ad57d3541495c320d7971f
#
_entry.id   6f3368ebc7ad57d3541495c320d7971f
#
_cell.length_a   1.000
_cell.length_b   1.000
_cell.length_c   1.000
_cell.angle_alpha   90.00
_cell.angle_beta   90.00
_cell.angle_gamma   90.00
#
_symmetry.space_group_name_H-M   'P 1'
#
loop_
_entity.id
_entity.type
_entity.pdbx_description
1 polymer ?
#
loop_
_entity_poly.entity_id
_entity_poly.type
_entity_poly.pdbx_seq_one_letter_code
_entity_poly.pdbx_strand_id
1 'polypeptide(L)'
;AGELTWHQRRFQPGDVEGAWYVVACTSNVSVNAQIGEEASSQRVFCVRADIAVEGTAVTPAVGTHDGLVLGVLAGGEHRRSASVRDGLVAALRDGRIADQAAAPVGVALVGGGPGDAELITVKGKRLLAHADVVVADRLAPRELLEELPAHVEVVDAAKIPYGRAATQEFINQTLIDRAKEGKFVVRLKGGDPYVFGRGFEELLACAEAGIPVTVVPGVTSAFGVPALAGVPVTHRGVAHEVVVVSGHVAPDDPRSLVDWPAIARLRGTVVLMMAVERAGAFASALMEGRPGSTPVAVIQEGATASQRVFRSTLDSLGADVKRWEVRPPAIIVVGPVADIAPANS
;
A
#
# COMPACT_ATOMS: atom_id res chain seq x y z
N ALA A 1 -39.87 0.49 3.96
CA ALA A 1 -40.28 -0.79 3.37
C ALA A 1 -41.41 -0.46 2.42
N GLY A 2 -41.24 -0.73 1.11
CA GLY A 2 -42.29 -0.57 0.14
C GLY A 2 -43.39 -1.62 0.40
N GLU A 3 -44.63 -1.22 0.18
CA GLU A 3 -45.72 -2.16 0.24
C GLU A 3 -45.66 -3.08 -0.99
N LEU A 4 -45.70 -4.39 -0.74
CA LEU A 4 -45.76 -5.42 -1.78
C LEU A 4 -47.18 -6.00 -1.74
N THR A 5 -47.88 -5.98 -2.89
CA THR A 5 -49.16 -6.70 -3.05
C THR A 5 -48.89 -8.05 -3.69
N TRP A 6 -49.12 -9.13 -2.98
CA TRP A 6 -48.93 -10.48 -3.51
C TRP A 6 -50.26 -11.09 -3.91
N HIS A 7 -50.37 -11.44 -5.22
CA HIS A 7 -51.52 -12.17 -5.76
C HIS A 7 -51.14 -13.67 -5.88
N GLN A 8 -51.63 -14.50 -4.98
CA GLN A 8 -51.38 -15.95 -4.97
C GLN A 8 -52.15 -16.67 -6.06
N ARG A 9 -51.84 -16.42 -7.33
CA ARG A 9 -52.46 -17.02 -8.50
C ARG A 9 -51.47 -17.01 -9.70
N ARG A 10 -51.85 -17.75 -10.76
CA ARG A 10 -51.12 -17.70 -12.00
C ARG A 10 -51.32 -16.36 -12.69
N PHE A 11 -50.37 -16.02 -13.56
CA PHE A 11 -50.47 -14.85 -14.46
C PHE A 11 -51.75 -14.91 -15.27
N GLN A 12 -52.40 -13.77 -15.45
CA GLN A 12 -53.55 -13.57 -16.29
C GLN A 12 -53.35 -12.33 -17.21
N PRO A 13 -53.90 -12.36 -18.44
CA PRO A 13 -53.94 -11.15 -19.28
C PRO A 13 -54.52 -9.96 -18.52
N GLY A 14 -53.91 -8.80 -18.60
CA GLY A 14 -54.25 -7.60 -17.87
C GLY A 14 -53.39 -7.35 -16.63
N ASP A 15 -52.59 -8.33 -16.16
CA ASP A 15 -51.76 -8.15 -14.98
C ASP A 15 -50.67 -7.12 -15.13
N VAL A 16 -50.29 -6.78 -16.36
CA VAL A 16 -49.26 -5.75 -16.64
C VAL A 16 -49.86 -4.35 -16.83
N GLU A 17 -51.16 -4.22 -16.78
CA GLU A 17 -51.84 -2.94 -17.01
C GLU A 17 -51.46 -1.91 -15.94
N GLY A 18 -51.09 -0.71 -16.36
CA GLY A 18 -50.63 0.37 -15.47
C GLY A 18 -49.23 0.21 -14.90
N ALA A 19 -48.50 -0.87 -15.24
CA ALA A 19 -47.12 -1.03 -14.88
C ALA A 19 -46.18 -0.18 -15.75
N TRP A 20 -45.09 0.32 -15.19
CA TRP A 20 -43.98 0.95 -15.95
C TRP A 20 -42.90 -0.07 -16.30
N TYR A 21 -42.76 -1.09 -15.46
CA TYR A 21 -41.69 -2.07 -15.55
C TYR A 21 -42.18 -3.43 -15.05
N VAL A 22 -41.90 -4.48 -15.79
CA VAL A 22 -42.32 -5.85 -15.53
C VAL A 22 -41.08 -6.76 -15.55
N VAL A 23 -41.03 -7.70 -14.64
CA VAL A 23 -40.01 -8.77 -14.64
C VAL A 23 -40.70 -10.11 -14.81
N ALA A 24 -40.55 -10.73 -15.97
CA ALA A 24 -41.05 -12.08 -16.25
C ALA A 24 -39.98 -13.10 -15.81
N CYS A 25 -40.20 -13.71 -14.63
CA CYS A 25 -39.25 -14.61 -13.99
C CYS A 25 -39.90 -15.92 -13.51
N THR A 26 -40.91 -16.42 -14.22
CA THR A 26 -41.54 -17.70 -13.90
C THR A 26 -40.69 -18.88 -14.40
N SER A 27 -40.95 -20.08 -13.90
CA SER A 27 -40.31 -21.32 -14.38
C SER A 27 -40.84 -21.79 -15.75
N ASN A 28 -41.86 -21.11 -16.31
CA ASN A 28 -42.51 -21.50 -17.58
C ASN A 28 -42.19 -20.47 -18.67
N VAL A 29 -41.39 -20.89 -19.66
CA VAL A 29 -40.93 -20.06 -20.78
C VAL A 29 -42.09 -19.48 -21.59
N SER A 30 -43.19 -20.25 -21.79
CA SER A 30 -44.35 -19.76 -22.54
C SER A 30 -45.16 -18.68 -21.80
N VAL A 31 -45.21 -18.75 -20.48
CA VAL A 31 -45.83 -17.71 -19.64
C VAL A 31 -44.97 -16.43 -19.67
N ASN A 32 -43.64 -16.58 -19.57
CA ASN A 32 -42.74 -15.44 -19.69
C ASN A 32 -42.85 -14.76 -21.07
N ALA A 33 -43.03 -15.54 -22.16
CA ALA A 33 -43.27 -15.02 -23.47
C ALA A 33 -44.58 -14.22 -23.53
N GLN A 34 -45.68 -14.75 -23.03
CA GLN A 34 -46.96 -14.06 -22.95
C GLN A 34 -46.88 -12.74 -22.20
N ILE A 35 -46.19 -12.74 -21.04
CA ILE A 35 -45.95 -11.52 -20.28
C ILE A 35 -45.18 -10.50 -21.09
N GLY A 36 -44.14 -10.94 -21.84
CA GLY A 36 -43.33 -10.06 -22.70
C GLY A 36 -44.12 -9.47 -23.84
N GLU A 37 -44.97 -10.27 -24.52
CA GLU A 37 -45.84 -9.81 -25.62
C GLU A 37 -46.87 -8.82 -25.13
N GLU A 38 -47.51 -9.08 -23.97
CA GLU A 38 -48.47 -8.17 -23.39
C GLU A 38 -47.81 -6.85 -22.97
N ALA A 39 -46.69 -6.91 -22.26
CA ALA A 39 -45.95 -5.72 -21.89
C ALA A 39 -45.51 -4.89 -23.12
N SER A 40 -45.05 -5.55 -24.18
CA SER A 40 -44.67 -4.89 -25.43
C SER A 40 -45.87 -4.19 -26.09
N SER A 41 -47.04 -4.84 -26.15
CA SER A 41 -48.26 -4.26 -26.71
C SER A 41 -48.71 -3.00 -25.96
N GLN A 42 -48.48 -2.95 -24.65
CA GLN A 42 -48.83 -1.82 -23.78
C GLN A 42 -47.68 -0.81 -23.64
N ARG A 43 -46.53 -1.00 -24.31
CA ARG A 43 -45.33 -0.16 -24.23
C ARG A 43 -44.74 -0.10 -22.82
N VAL A 44 -44.82 -1.21 -22.08
CA VAL A 44 -44.23 -1.39 -20.77
C VAL A 44 -42.86 -2.02 -20.92
N PHE A 45 -41.87 -1.55 -20.18
CA PHE A 45 -40.54 -2.20 -20.13
C PHE A 45 -40.66 -3.58 -19.49
N CYS A 46 -40.16 -4.62 -20.18
CA CYS A 46 -40.18 -5.98 -19.69
C CYS A 46 -38.77 -6.62 -19.71
N VAL A 47 -38.29 -7.07 -18.54
CA VAL A 47 -37.14 -7.93 -18.42
C VAL A 47 -37.60 -9.39 -18.43
N ARG A 48 -37.06 -10.18 -19.36
CA ARG A 48 -37.23 -11.63 -19.36
C ARG A 48 -36.02 -12.30 -18.72
N ALA A 49 -36.25 -12.95 -17.57
CA ALA A 49 -35.18 -13.60 -16.82
C ALA A 49 -34.70 -14.91 -17.47
N ASP A 50 -35.52 -15.52 -18.33
CA ASP A 50 -35.21 -16.75 -19.07
C ASP A 50 -34.51 -16.49 -20.40
N ILE A 51 -34.95 -15.49 -21.19
CA ILE A 51 -34.38 -15.16 -22.52
C ILE A 51 -34.26 -13.62 -22.63
N ALA A 52 -33.13 -13.09 -22.17
CA ALA A 52 -32.93 -11.65 -22.06
C ALA A 52 -33.08 -10.87 -23.38
N VAL A 53 -32.75 -11.49 -24.53
CA VAL A 53 -32.85 -10.85 -25.85
C VAL A 53 -34.32 -10.67 -26.33
N GLU A 54 -35.26 -11.38 -25.72
CA GLU A 54 -36.70 -11.26 -26.05
C GLU A 54 -37.43 -10.27 -25.09
N GLY A 55 -36.70 -9.69 -24.14
CA GLY A 55 -37.21 -8.59 -23.31
C GLY A 55 -37.08 -7.25 -24.01
N THR A 56 -37.89 -6.26 -23.58
CA THR A 56 -37.77 -4.87 -24.03
C THR A 56 -36.82 -4.06 -23.13
N ALA A 57 -36.36 -4.63 -22.06
CA ALA A 57 -35.37 -4.07 -21.13
C ALA A 57 -34.38 -5.14 -20.62
N VAL A 58 -33.21 -4.73 -20.23
CA VAL A 58 -32.18 -5.61 -19.67
C VAL A 58 -31.70 -5.06 -18.33
N THR A 59 -31.61 -5.93 -17.32
CA THR A 59 -31.06 -5.55 -16.02
C THR A 59 -29.54 -5.70 -16.04
N PRO A 60 -28.77 -4.62 -15.77
CA PRO A 60 -27.33 -4.72 -15.65
C PRO A 60 -26.92 -5.44 -14.34
N ALA A 61 -25.72 -6.01 -14.33
CA ALA A 61 -25.05 -6.35 -13.09
C ALA A 61 -24.62 -5.06 -12.39
N VAL A 62 -25.21 -4.75 -11.23
CA VAL A 62 -24.97 -3.49 -10.50
C VAL A 62 -23.94 -3.68 -9.39
N GLY A 63 -22.99 -2.77 -9.31
CA GLY A 63 -22.04 -2.62 -8.22
C GLY A 63 -22.06 -1.21 -7.65
N THR A 64 -21.65 -1.03 -6.41
CA THR A 64 -21.58 0.28 -5.75
C THR A 64 -20.23 0.51 -5.08
N HIS A 65 -19.74 1.74 -5.12
CA HIS A 65 -18.55 2.20 -4.43
C HIS A 65 -18.67 3.69 -4.12
N ASP A 66 -18.59 4.08 -2.84
CA ASP A 66 -18.62 5.48 -2.37
C ASP A 66 -19.70 6.36 -3.04
N GLY A 67 -20.92 5.84 -3.17
CA GLY A 67 -22.05 6.53 -3.81
C GLY A 67 -22.10 6.40 -5.34
N LEU A 68 -21.06 5.91 -5.98
CA LEU A 68 -21.06 5.57 -7.39
C LEU A 68 -21.86 4.29 -7.65
N VAL A 69 -22.66 4.29 -8.68
CA VAL A 69 -23.40 3.09 -9.13
C VAL A 69 -22.89 2.67 -10.51
N LEU A 70 -22.37 1.45 -10.61
CA LEU A 70 -21.84 0.87 -11.83
C LEU A 70 -22.84 -0.17 -12.38
N GLY A 71 -23.27 0.00 -13.63
CA GLY A 71 -24.07 -0.98 -14.35
C GLY A 71 -23.25 -1.62 -15.48
N VAL A 72 -23.15 -2.95 -15.51
CA VAL A 72 -22.41 -3.69 -16.54
C VAL A 72 -23.34 -4.64 -17.30
N LEU A 73 -23.33 -4.52 -18.62
CA LEU A 73 -24.00 -5.43 -19.53
C LEU A 73 -22.97 -6.10 -20.47
N ALA A 74 -23.08 -7.39 -20.66
CA ALA A 74 -22.19 -8.17 -21.53
C ALA A 74 -23.00 -9.05 -22.50
N GLY A 75 -23.94 -8.44 -23.27
CA GLY A 75 -24.67 -9.11 -24.35
C GLY A 75 -25.46 -10.35 -23.92
N GLY A 76 -26.01 -10.37 -22.70
CA GLY A 76 -26.75 -11.52 -22.15
C GLY A 76 -25.90 -12.52 -21.35
N GLU A 77 -24.57 -12.35 -21.29
CA GLU A 77 -23.69 -13.17 -20.50
C GLU A 77 -23.65 -12.71 -19.04
N HIS A 78 -24.59 -13.14 -18.22
CA HIS A 78 -24.72 -12.67 -16.82
C HIS A 78 -23.47 -12.90 -15.96
N ARG A 79 -22.78 -14.04 -16.10
CA ARG A 79 -21.54 -14.33 -15.36
C ARG A 79 -20.41 -13.36 -15.74
N ARG A 80 -20.29 -13.05 -17.04
CA ARG A 80 -19.31 -12.10 -17.53
C ARG A 80 -19.62 -10.67 -17.03
N SER A 81 -20.89 -10.27 -17.09
CA SER A 81 -21.33 -8.97 -16.53
C SER A 81 -20.98 -8.83 -15.06
N ALA A 82 -21.26 -9.87 -14.25
CA ALA A 82 -20.94 -9.88 -12.84
C ALA A 82 -19.42 -9.83 -12.58
N SER A 83 -18.64 -10.63 -13.30
CA SER A 83 -17.17 -10.67 -13.16
C SER A 83 -16.53 -9.32 -13.52
N VAL A 84 -16.97 -8.68 -14.59
CA VAL A 84 -16.45 -7.36 -15.00
C VAL A 84 -16.86 -6.29 -13.98
N ARG A 85 -18.12 -6.30 -13.50
CA ARG A 85 -18.56 -5.42 -12.42
C ARG A 85 -17.70 -5.56 -11.18
N ASP A 86 -17.45 -6.79 -10.73
CA ASP A 86 -16.65 -7.06 -9.53
C ASP A 86 -15.20 -6.56 -9.72
N GLY A 87 -14.63 -6.77 -10.92
CA GLY A 87 -13.31 -6.25 -11.28
C GLY A 87 -13.24 -4.72 -11.26
N LEU A 88 -14.27 -4.04 -11.79
CA LEU A 88 -14.35 -2.57 -11.77
C LEU A 88 -14.51 -2.03 -10.34
N VAL A 89 -15.38 -2.63 -9.53
CA VAL A 89 -15.55 -2.24 -8.12
C VAL A 89 -14.27 -2.46 -7.33
N ALA A 90 -13.55 -3.57 -7.56
CA ALA A 90 -12.24 -3.81 -6.97
C ALA A 90 -11.22 -2.76 -7.42
N ALA A 91 -11.17 -2.44 -8.71
CA ALA A 91 -10.25 -1.43 -9.25
C ALA A 91 -10.49 -0.02 -8.67
N LEU A 92 -11.75 0.37 -8.45
CA LEU A 92 -12.09 1.61 -7.74
C LEU A 92 -11.65 1.56 -6.28
N ARG A 93 -11.94 0.45 -5.59
CA ARG A 93 -11.59 0.24 -4.18
C ARG A 93 -10.07 0.29 -3.95
N ASP A 94 -9.32 -0.28 -4.88
CA ASP A 94 -7.85 -0.34 -4.84
C ASP A 94 -7.20 0.95 -5.38
N GLY A 95 -8.00 1.92 -5.87
CA GLY A 95 -7.50 3.18 -6.45
C GLY A 95 -6.85 3.04 -7.83
N ARG A 96 -7.03 1.89 -8.50
CA ARG A 96 -6.56 1.70 -9.90
C ARG A 96 -7.40 2.49 -10.92
N ILE A 97 -8.61 2.85 -10.54
CA ILE A 97 -9.44 3.80 -11.26
C ILE A 97 -9.67 4.99 -10.32
N ALA A 98 -9.24 6.19 -10.73
CA ALA A 98 -9.45 7.39 -9.94
C ALA A 98 -10.94 7.78 -9.95
N ASP A 99 -11.52 7.96 -8.77
CA ASP A 99 -12.84 8.56 -8.59
C ASP A 99 -12.66 10.03 -8.22
N GLN A 100 -13.02 10.93 -9.13
CA GLN A 100 -12.81 12.37 -8.98
C GLN A 100 -13.89 13.08 -8.12
N ALA A 101 -14.74 12.35 -7.41
CA ALA A 101 -15.87 12.95 -6.68
C ALA A 101 -15.46 13.96 -5.59
N ALA A 102 -14.24 13.85 -5.03
CA ALA A 102 -13.62 14.88 -4.19
C ALA A 102 -12.09 14.75 -4.31
N ALA A 103 -11.46 15.59 -5.11
CA ALA A 103 -9.99 15.64 -5.16
C ALA A 103 -9.46 15.97 -3.75
N PRO A 104 -8.57 15.15 -3.17
CA PRO A 104 -7.93 15.49 -1.91
C PRO A 104 -7.18 16.82 -2.08
N VAL A 105 -7.06 17.60 -1.01
CA VAL A 105 -6.31 18.86 -1.01
C VAL A 105 -5.14 18.79 -0.05
N GLY A 106 -4.10 19.57 -0.31
CA GLY A 106 -2.92 19.66 0.55
C GLY A 106 -1.88 18.59 0.25
N VAL A 107 -1.25 18.05 1.30
CA VAL A 107 -0.13 17.11 1.20
C VAL A 107 -0.48 15.78 1.87
N ALA A 108 -0.17 14.65 1.22
CA ALA A 108 -0.20 13.34 1.83
C ALA A 108 1.23 12.78 1.97
N LEU A 109 1.66 12.49 3.21
CA LEU A 109 2.89 11.75 3.47
C LEU A 109 2.58 10.27 3.44
N VAL A 110 3.04 9.57 2.42
CA VAL A 110 2.69 8.16 2.18
C VAL A 110 3.92 7.27 2.30
N GLY A 111 3.84 6.27 3.18
CA GLY A 111 4.83 5.20 3.24
C GLY A 111 4.64 4.21 2.10
N GLY A 112 5.64 4.10 1.23
CA GLY A 112 5.64 3.20 0.08
C GLY A 112 6.06 1.76 0.40
N GLY A 113 6.41 1.47 1.66
CA GLY A 113 6.90 0.13 2.03
C GLY A 113 8.40 -0.07 1.79
N PRO A 114 8.92 -1.28 2.04
CA PRO A 114 10.36 -1.56 2.10
C PRO A 114 11.04 -1.72 0.73
N GLY A 115 10.30 -1.76 -0.38
CA GLY A 115 10.86 -1.94 -1.73
C GLY A 115 9.86 -2.57 -2.70
N ASP A 116 9.10 -3.57 -2.27
CA ASP A 116 8.04 -4.21 -3.04
C ASP A 116 6.81 -3.27 -3.10
N ALA A 117 6.38 -2.94 -4.33
CA ALA A 117 5.25 -2.05 -4.59
C ALA A 117 3.91 -2.60 -4.06
N GLU A 118 3.76 -3.92 -3.91
CA GLU A 118 2.55 -4.53 -3.35
C GLU A 118 2.42 -4.32 -1.84
N LEU A 119 3.49 -3.89 -1.16
CA LEU A 119 3.49 -3.60 0.27
C LEU A 119 3.08 -2.16 0.62
N ILE A 120 2.68 -1.37 -0.35
CA ILE A 120 2.00 -0.10 -0.09
C ILE A 120 0.61 -0.38 0.52
N THR A 121 0.18 0.47 1.43
CA THR A 121 -1.19 0.35 1.97
C THR A 121 -2.23 0.71 0.91
N VAL A 122 -3.43 0.10 0.99
CA VAL A 122 -4.56 0.43 0.10
C VAL A 122 -4.87 1.93 0.12
N LYS A 123 -4.83 2.57 1.30
CA LYS A 123 -5.03 4.02 1.42
C LYS A 123 -3.91 4.79 0.71
N GLY A 124 -2.66 4.37 0.84
CA GLY A 124 -1.51 5.00 0.17
C GLY A 124 -1.64 4.92 -1.35
N LYS A 125 -1.96 3.74 -1.89
CA LYS A 125 -2.15 3.53 -3.33
C LYS A 125 -3.30 4.38 -3.88
N ARG A 126 -4.41 4.47 -3.14
CA ARG A 126 -5.55 5.33 -3.52
C ARG A 126 -5.18 6.81 -3.57
N LEU A 127 -4.48 7.34 -2.57
CA LEU A 127 -4.03 8.73 -2.58
C LEU A 127 -3.02 9.00 -3.69
N LEU A 128 -2.12 8.06 -3.96
CA LEU A 128 -1.16 8.17 -5.05
C LEU A 128 -1.84 8.27 -6.43
N ALA A 129 -2.94 7.53 -6.65
CA ALA A 129 -3.73 7.58 -7.87
C ALA A 129 -4.45 8.94 -8.10
N HIS A 130 -4.64 9.74 -7.04
CA HIS A 130 -5.27 11.07 -7.11
C HIS A 130 -4.24 12.21 -7.10
N ALA A 131 -2.94 11.92 -7.09
CA ALA A 131 -1.92 12.94 -7.01
C ALA A 131 -1.83 13.78 -8.28
N ASP A 132 -1.69 15.10 -8.13
CA ASP A 132 -1.24 16.00 -9.20
C ASP A 132 0.29 16.03 -9.24
N VAL A 133 0.93 15.91 -8.07
CA VAL A 133 2.39 15.92 -7.91
C VAL A 133 2.81 14.81 -6.95
N VAL A 134 3.83 14.05 -7.34
CA VAL A 134 4.48 13.06 -6.47
C VAL A 134 5.91 13.48 -6.22
N VAL A 135 6.25 13.75 -4.95
CA VAL A 135 7.62 14.00 -4.50
C VAL A 135 8.17 12.72 -3.90
N ALA A 136 9.03 12.02 -4.62
CA ALA A 136 9.55 10.71 -4.24
C ALA A 136 10.99 10.76 -3.76
N ASP A 137 11.36 9.96 -2.76
CA ASP A 137 12.75 9.76 -2.37
C ASP A 137 13.39 8.55 -3.10
N ARG A 138 14.70 8.38 -2.90
CA ARG A 138 15.48 7.32 -3.56
C ARG A 138 15.03 5.90 -3.20
N LEU A 139 14.42 5.72 -2.04
CA LEU A 139 13.99 4.41 -1.51
C LEU A 139 12.50 4.13 -1.76
N ALA A 140 11.78 5.05 -2.40
CA ALA A 140 10.42 4.79 -2.83
C ALA A 140 10.42 3.71 -3.93
N PRO A 141 9.49 2.74 -3.90
CA PRO A 141 9.38 1.71 -4.94
C PRO A 141 9.15 2.35 -6.31
N ARG A 142 10.01 2.02 -7.29
CA ARG A 142 9.96 2.64 -8.63
C ARG A 142 8.73 2.24 -9.41
N GLU A 143 8.29 1.02 -9.24
CA GLU A 143 7.08 0.47 -9.88
C GLU A 143 5.85 1.32 -9.58
N LEU A 144 5.74 1.89 -8.36
CA LEU A 144 4.66 2.80 -8.01
C LEU A 144 4.71 4.12 -8.80
N LEU A 145 5.90 4.57 -9.21
CA LEU A 145 6.07 5.78 -10.01
C LEU A 145 5.81 5.50 -11.49
N GLU A 146 6.12 4.31 -11.98
CA GLU A 146 5.89 3.87 -13.35
C GLU A 146 4.41 3.64 -13.66
N GLU A 147 3.60 3.31 -12.63
CA GLU A 147 2.14 3.15 -12.73
C GLU A 147 1.38 4.49 -12.75
N LEU A 148 2.05 5.62 -12.51
CA LEU A 148 1.38 6.92 -12.44
C LEU A 148 0.85 7.38 -13.80
N PRO A 149 -0.32 8.04 -13.84
CA PRO A 149 -0.81 8.67 -15.06
C PRO A 149 0.17 9.72 -15.61
N ALA A 150 0.24 9.86 -16.93
CA ALA A 150 1.19 10.75 -17.62
C ALA A 150 1.05 12.24 -17.26
N HIS A 151 -0.06 12.66 -16.67
CA HIS A 151 -0.27 14.05 -16.25
C HIS A 151 0.32 14.35 -14.87
N VAL A 152 0.70 13.34 -14.09
CA VAL A 152 1.25 13.52 -12.73
C VAL A 152 2.69 14.00 -12.83
N GLU A 153 2.97 15.14 -12.19
CA GLU A 153 4.33 15.65 -12.07
C GLU A 153 5.12 14.81 -11.06
N VAL A 154 6.24 14.22 -11.47
CA VAL A 154 7.12 13.47 -10.57
C VAL A 154 8.36 14.29 -10.25
N VAL A 155 8.55 14.64 -8.97
CA VAL A 155 9.73 15.32 -8.45
C VAL A 155 10.62 14.30 -7.73
N ASP A 156 11.79 13.99 -8.31
CA ASP A 156 12.77 13.08 -7.70
C ASP A 156 13.60 13.83 -6.65
N ALA A 157 13.27 13.67 -5.37
CA ALA A 157 14.00 14.26 -4.26
C ALA A 157 15.42 13.68 -4.06
N ALA A 158 15.78 12.61 -4.77
CA ALA A 158 17.15 12.08 -4.77
C ALA A 158 18.06 12.82 -5.76
N LYS A 159 17.49 13.50 -6.75
CA LYS A 159 18.21 14.18 -7.82
C LYS A 159 17.91 15.67 -7.81
N ILE A 160 18.85 16.48 -7.32
CA ILE A 160 18.83 17.92 -7.61
C ILE A 160 19.77 18.23 -8.77
N PRO A 161 19.51 19.32 -9.55
CA PRO A 161 20.50 19.87 -10.46
C PRO A 161 21.84 20.08 -9.72
N TYR A 162 22.94 19.58 -10.31
CA TYR A 162 24.32 19.56 -9.76
C TYR A 162 24.71 18.34 -8.88
N GLY A 163 23.95 17.24 -8.85
CA GLY A 163 24.44 15.94 -8.33
C GLY A 163 24.55 15.82 -6.81
N ARG A 164 23.90 16.71 -6.04
CA ARG A 164 23.77 16.60 -4.59
C ARG A 164 22.36 16.11 -4.23
N ALA A 165 22.21 15.37 -3.12
CA ALA A 165 20.89 15.02 -2.59
C ALA A 165 20.12 16.30 -2.23
N ALA A 166 18.76 16.30 -2.41
CA ALA A 166 17.92 17.41 -2.02
C ALA A 166 18.10 17.74 -0.53
N THR A 167 18.24 19.02 -0.18
CA THR A 167 18.18 19.40 1.22
C THR A 167 16.75 19.23 1.72
N GLN A 168 16.58 19.05 3.02
CA GLN A 168 15.24 18.95 3.62
C GLN A 168 14.42 20.22 3.36
N GLU A 169 15.08 21.37 3.37
CA GLU A 169 14.46 22.68 3.09
C GLU A 169 13.87 22.73 1.67
N PHE A 170 14.60 22.20 0.67
CA PHE A 170 14.11 22.13 -0.70
C PHE A 170 12.90 21.23 -0.81
N ILE A 171 12.92 20.06 -0.14
CA ILE A 171 11.77 19.14 -0.13
C ILE A 171 10.56 19.83 0.51
N ASN A 172 10.73 20.42 1.70
CA ASN A 172 9.67 21.12 2.39
C ASN A 172 9.08 22.26 1.53
N GLN A 173 9.95 23.06 0.91
CA GLN A 173 9.51 24.16 0.06
C GLN A 173 8.75 23.65 -1.18
N THR A 174 9.22 22.57 -1.79
CA THR A 174 8.53 21.94 -2.94
C THR A 174 7.11 21.49 -2.57
N LEU A 175 6.95 20.82 -1.43
CA LEU A 175 5.64 20.39 -0.94
C LEU A 175 4.70 21.58 -0.74
N ILE A 176 5.21 22.64 -0.11
CA ILE A 176 4.46 23.87 0.20
C ILE A 176 4.05 24.59 -1.08
N ASP A 177 4.98 24.81 -2.01
CA ASP A 177 4.72 25.57 -3.22
C ASP A 177 3.67 24.89 -4.09
N ARG A 178 3.81 23.57 -4.32
CA ARG A 178 2.84 22.81 -5.11
C ARG A 178 1.46 22.76 -4.48
N ALA A 179 1.39 22.62 -3.15
CA ALA A 179 0.10 22.65 -2.45
C ALA A 179 -0.56 24.04 -2.49
N LYS A 180 0.23 25.13 -2.43
CA LYS A 180 -0.28 26.51 -2.61
C LYS A 180 -0.77 26.80 -4.03
N GLU A 181 -0.26 26.09 -5.03
CA GLU A 181 -0.78 26.12 -6.40
C GLU A 181 -2.15 25.42 -6.53
N GLY A 182 -2.72 24.90 -5.44
CA GLY A 182 -3.98 24.15 -5.43
C GLY A 182 -3.85 22.70 -5.86
N LYS A 183 -2.62 22.18 -5.99
CA LYS A 183 -2.35 20.78 -6.36
C LYS A 183 -2.42 19.87 -5.15
N PHE A 184 -2.91 18.64 -5.34
CA PHE A 184 -2.77 17.58 -4.35
C PHE A 184 -1.40 16.92 -4.48
N VAL A 185 -0.60 17.02 -3.43
CA VAL A 185 0.78 16.56 -3.42
C VAL A 185 0.92 15.29 -2.60
N VAL A 186 1.48 14.23 -3.20
CA VAL A 186 1.87 13.02 -2.47
C VAL A 186 3.38 13.01 -2.27
N ARG A 187 3.82 13.02 -1.01
CA ARG A 187 5.20 12.75 -0.62
C ARG A 187 5.36 11.25 -0.41
N LEU A 188 5.90 10.55 -1.41
CA LEU A 188 6.13 9.10 -1.36
C LEU A 188 7.51 8.80 -0.76
N LYS A 189 7.52 8.07 0.35
CA LYS A 189 8.72 7.76 1.14
C LYS A 189 8.94 6.24 1.20
N GLY A 190 10.19 5.80 1.12
CA GLY A 190 10.53 4.40 1.39
C GLY A 190 10.21 4.01 2.85
N GLY A 191 9.70 2.81 3.07
CA GLY A 191 9.31 2.34 4.40
C GLY A 191 8.10 3.09 4.97
N ASP A 192 8.26 3.59 6.19
CA ASP A 192 7.28 4.38 6.94
C ASP A 192 7.76 5.85 7.05
N PRO A 193 6.87 6.86 6.89
CA PRO A 193 7.26 8.27 6.92
C PRO A 193 7.93 8.71 8.22
N TYR A 194 7.59 8.10 9.35
CA TYR A 194 8.03 8.52 10.69
C TYR A 194 9.16 7.67 11.27
N VAL A 195 9.46 6.52 10.68
CA VAL A 195 10.56 5.67 11.14
C VAL A 195 11.86 6.09 10.44
N PHE A 196 12.61 7.00 11.05
CA PHE A 196 13.85 7.63 10.53
C PHE A 196 13.71 8.28 9.14
N GLY A 197 12.49 8.57 8.74
CA GLY A 197 12.17 9.15 7.43
C GLY A 197 11.98 10.67 7.44
N ARG A 198 12.12 11.36 8.58
CA ARG A 198 11.95 12.82 8.74
C ARG A 198 10.56 13.35 8.33
N GLY A 199 9.56 12.48 8.16
CA GLY A 199 8.23 12.88 7.73
C GLY A 199 7.53 13.84 8.71
N PHE A 200 7.88 13.78 10.00
CA PHE A 200 7.32 14.72 10.98
C PHE A 200 7.84 16.15 10.79
N GLU A 201 9.09 16.33 10.34
CA GLU A 201 9.63 17.65 9.96
C GLU A 201 8.90 18.20 8.72
N GLU A 202 8.61 17.36 7.74
CA GLU A 202 7.82 17.71 6.54
C GLU A 202 6.38 18.12 6.92
N LEU A 203 5.76 17.38 7.86
CA LEU A 203 4.43 17.73 8.40
C LEU A 203 4.43 19.10 9.07
N LEU A 204 5.39 19.35 9.96
CA LEU A 204 5.48 20.63 10.68
C LEU A 204 5.64 21.81 9.72
N ALA A 205 6.52 21.70 8.72
CA ALA A 205 6.72 22.75 7.73
C ALA A 205 5.44 23.05 6.92
N CYS A 206 4.70 22.01 6.51
CA CYS A 206 3.42 22.18 5.83
C CYS A 206 2.36 22.82 6.75
N ALA A 207 2.28 22.39 8.01
CA ALA A 207 1.33 22.92 8.99
C ALA A 207 1.59 24.41 9.29
N GLU A 208 2.85 24.81 9.44
CA GLU A 208 3.26 26.22 9.58
C GLU A 208 2.86 27.09 8.37
N ALA A 209 2.86 26.48 7.19
CA ALA A 209 2.40 27.13 5.95
C ALA A 209 0.87 27.11 5.77
N GLY A 210 0.11 26.57 6.74
CA GLY A 210 -1.36 26.47 6.70
C GLY A 210 -1.88 25.38 5.74
N ILE A 211 -1.04 24.41 5.35
CA ILE A 211 -1.40 23.35 4.42
C ILE A 211 -1.86 22.12 5.20
N PRO A 212 -3.06 21.56 4.89
CA PRO A 212 -3.52 20.33 5.51
C PRO A 212 -2.65 19.14 5.12
N VAL A 213 -2.28 18.30 6.09
CA VAL A 213 -1.45 17.11 5.88
C VAL A 213 -2.18 15.85 6.31
N THR A 214 -2.20 14.87 5.42
CA THR A 214 -2.63 13.51 5.73
C THR A 214 -1.42 12.59 5.83
N VAL A 215 -1.31 11.82 6.91
CA VAL A 215 -0.24 10.84 7.07
C VAL A 215 -0.78 9.43 6.88
N VAL A 216 -0.11 8.66 6.04
CA VAL A 216 -0.42 7.26 5.77
C VAL A 216 0.81 6.42 6.14
N PRO A 217 0.74 5.62 7.21
CA PRO A 217 1.82 4.72 7.58
C PRO A 217 2.20 3.75 6.46
N GLY A 218 3.43 3.28 6.47
CA GLY A 218 3.92 2.24 5.56
C GLY A 218 4.55 1.08 6.32
N VAL A 219 4.81 -0.03 5.62
CA VAL A 219 5.57 -1.14 6.17
C VAL A 219 7.02 -0.70 6.32
N THR A 220 7.45 -0.46 7.56
CA THR A 220 8.84 -0.05 7.84
C THR A 220 9.84 -1.14 7.44
N SER A 221 10.93 -0.75 6.82
CA SER A 221 12.02 -1.67 6.45
C SER A 221 12.62 -2.41 7.64
N ALA A 222 12.52 -1.83 8.85
CA ALA A 222 13.01 -2.46 10.08
C ALA A 222 12.34 -3.82 10.37
N PHE A 223 11.08 -3.99 9.96
CA PHE A 223 10.30 -5.21 10.16
C PHE A 223 9.99 -5.93 8.83
N GLY A 224 9.68 -5.18 7.79
CA GLY A 224 9.31 -5.75 6.50
C GLY A 224 10.47 -6.50 5.82
N VAL A 225 11.67 -5.93 5.81
CA VAL A 225 12.84 -6.56 5.20
C VAL A 225 13.25 -7.85 5.91
N PRO A 226 13.37 -7.90 7.24
CA PRO A 226 13.63 -9.17 7.94
C PRO A 226 12.54 -10.22 7.69
N ALA A 227 11.27 -9.85 7.73
CA ALA A 227 10.17 -10.78 7.49
C ALA A 227 10.24 -11.44 6.10
N LEU A 228 10.47 -10.65 5.05
CA LEU A 228 10.64 -11.14 3.68
C LEU A 228 11.90 -11.99 3.48
N ALA A 229 12.93 -11.75 4.30
CA ALA A 229 14.16 -12.53 4.33
C ALA A 229 14.06 -13.81 5.19
N GLY A 230 12.90 -14.13 5.75
CA GLY A 230 12.71 -15.27 6.65
C GLY A 230 13.44 -15.12 8.01
N VAL A 231 13.71 -13.88 8.43
CA VAL A 231 14.35 -13.56 9.71
C VAL A 231 13.32 -12.92 10.63
N PRO A 232 12.79 -13.64 11.64
CA PRO A 232 11.84 -13.03 12.56
C PRO A 232 12.58 -12.03 13.46
N VAL A 233 11.91 -10.93 13.83
CA VAL A 233 12.46 -9.97 14.82
C VAL A 233 12.00 -10.26 16.24
N THR A 234 10.96 -11.07 16.39
CA THR A 234 10.50 -11.65 17.66
C THR A 234 10.21 -13.13 17.50
N HIS A 235 10.42 -13.92 18.56
CA HIS A 235 10.05 -15.32 18.55
C HIS A 235 9.72 -15.76 19.99
N ARG A 236 8.60 -16.48 20.16
CA ARG A 236 8.18 -17.00 21.46
C ARG A 236 9.27 -17.89 22.05
N GLY A 237 9.71 -17.58 23.28
CA GLY A 237 10.78 -18.31 23.98
C GLY A 237 12.21 -17.95 23.55
N VAL A 238 12.41 -17.06 22.60
CA VAL A 238 13.74 -16.62 22.11
C VAL A 238 13.95 -15.12 22.30
N ALA A 239 13.05 -14.28 21.78
CA ALA A 239 13.15 -12.82 21.89
C ALA A 239 11.77 -12.21 22.06
N HIS A 240 11.54 -11.54 23.19
CA HIS A 240 10.28 -10.88 23.52
C HIS A 240 10.36 -9.35 23.42
N GLU A 241 11.51 -8.83 23.00
CA GLU A 241 11.76 -7.39 22.85
C GLU A 241 12.50 -7.12 21.54
N VAL A 242 12.22 -5.96 20.93
CA VAL A 242 12.90 -5.47 19.73
C VAL A 242 13.21 -4.01 19.93
N VAL A 243 14.45 -3.64 19.68
CA VAL A 243 14.90 -2.25 19.62
C VAL A 243 15.32 -1.92 18.20
N VAL A 244 14.75 -0.87 17.62
CA VAL A 244 15.12 -0.37 16.31
C VAL A 244 15.96 0.88 16.46
N VAL A 245 17.16 0.89 15.89
CA VAL A 245 18.13 1.97 16.05
C VAL A 245 18.62 2.49 14.71
N SER A 246 18.78 3.82 14.61
CA SER A 246 19.46 4.46 13.51
C SER A 246 20.98 4.45 13.70
N GLY A 247 21.71 3.85 12.77
CA GLY A 247 23.18 3.89 12.70
C GLY A 247 23.73 5.07 11.89
N HIS A 248 22.92 6.11 11.66
CA HIS A 248 23.38 7.31 10.96
C HIS A 248 24.55 8.02 11.68
N VAL A 249 24.55 7.95 13.02
CA VAL A 249 25.61 8.48 13.87
C VAL A 249 26.33 7.30 14.53
N ALA A 250 27.66 7.35 14.60
CA ALA A 250 28.47 6.30 15.24
C ALA A 250 28.16 6.19 16.75
N PRO A 251 28.36 5.01 17.36
CA PRO A 251 28.06 4.82 18.78
C PRO A 251 28.85 5.73 19.72
N ASP A 252 30.08 6.03 19.35
CA ASP A 252 31.06 6.86 20.08
C ASP A 252 31.00 8.35 19.73
N ASP A 253 30.18 8.74 18.78
CA ASP A 253 30.00 10.14 18.38
C ASP A 253 29.23 10.91 19.44
N PRO A 254 29.71 12.10 19.89
CA PRO A 254 29.01 12.91 20.88
C PRO A 254 27.58 13.33 20.51
N ARG A 255 27.25 13.27 19.24
CA ARG A 255 25.88 13.53 18.72
C ARG A 255 24.94 12.33 18.84
N SER A 256 25.45 11.16 19.24
CA SER A 256 24.63 9.97 19.46
C SER A 256 23.72 10.18 20.67
N LEU A 257 22.40 10.09 20.43
CA LEU A 257 21.39 10.15 21.49
C LEU A 257 20.99 8.76 21.99
N VAL A 258 21.71 7.72 21.57
CA VAL A 258 21.41 6.32 21.89
C VAL A 258 22.24 5.86 23.10
N ASP A 259 21.57 5.29 24.11
CA ASP A 259 22.24 4.64 25.23
C ASP A 259 22.72 3.24 24.82
N TRP A 260 23.88 3.18 24.17
CA TRP A 260 24.47 1.92 23.69
C TRP A 260 24.75 0.91 24.80
N PRO A 261 25.27 1.32 25.98
CA PRO A 261 25.44 0.40 27.10
C PRO A 261 24.14 -0.23 27.58
N ALA A 262 23.02 0.51 27.57
CA ALA A 262 21.70 -0.06 27.90
C ALA A 262 21.25 -1.07 26.84
N ILE A 263 21.37 -0.74 25.56
CA ILE A 263 20.97 -1.62 24.46
C ILE A 263 21.84 -2.89 24.43
N ALA A 264 23.13 -2.78 24.71
CA ALA A 264 24.03 -3.94 24.77
C ALA A 264 23.60 -4.97 25.84
N ARG A 265 23.00 -4.53 26.94
CA ARG A 265 22.50 -5.41 28.02
C ARG A 265 21.15 -6.07 27.74
N LEU A 266 20.40 -5.59 26.74
CA LEU A 266 19.13 -6.21 26.35
C LEU A 266 19.36 -7.61 25.76
N ARG A 267 18.43 -8.53 26.03
CA ARG A 267 18.52 -9.93 25.56
C ARG A 267 17.83 -10.17 24.23
N GLY A 268 16.94 -9.28 23.86
CA GLY A 268 16.13 -9.39 22.64
C GLY A 268 16.87 -8.97 21.37
N THR A 269 16.12 -8.64 20.38
CA THR A 269 16.60 -8.29 19.04
C THR A 269 16.96 -6.82 18.95
N VAL A 270 18.08 -6.51 18.31
CA VAL A 270 18.42 -5.15 17.88
C VAL A 270 18.39 -5.10 16.35
N VAL A 271 17.59 -4.20 15.79
CA VAL A 271 17.53 -3.94 14.37
C VAL A 271 18.23 -2.62 14.08
N LEU A 272 19.34 -2.67 13.34
CA LEU A 272 20.12 -1.49 12.97
C LEU A 272 19.78 -1.08 11.55
N MET A 273 19.33 0.14 11.38
CA MET A 273 19.10 0.79 10.10
C MET A 273 20.24 1.78 9.81
N MET A 274 20.61 1.97 8.55
CA MET A 274 21.67 2.92 8.12
C MET A 274 23.04 2.67 8.80
N ALA A 275 23.35 1.41 9.13
CA ALA A 275 24.50 1.05 9.96
C ALA A 275 25.67 0.38 9.20
N VAL A 276 25.49 0.07 7.91
CA VAL A 276 26.44 -0.76 7.13
C VAL A 276 27.87 -0.21 7.14
N GLU A 277 28.05 1.08 6.89
CA GLU A 277 29.37 1.71 6.82
C GLU A 277 30.16 1.65 8.13
N ARG A 278 29.45 1.54 9.26
CA ARG A 278 30.00 1.52 10.61
C ARG A 278 29.65 0.22 11.36
N ALA A 279 29.35 -0.85 10.64
CA ALA A 279 28.91 -2.12 11.20
C ALA A 279 29.83 -2.66 12.33
N GLY A 280 31.15 -2.53 12.12
CA GLY A 280 32.15 -2.92 13.13
C GLY A 280 32.07 -2.09 14.44
N ALA A 281 31.84 -0.77 14.33
CA ALA A 281 31.71 0.08 15.51
C ALA A 281 30.45 -0.28 16.32
N PHE A 282 29.32 -0.53 15.63
CA PHE A 282 28.08 -0.99 16.28
C PHE A 282 28.25 -2.38 16.91
N ALA A 283 28.95 -3.28 16.24
CA ALA A 283 29.27 -4.59 16.81
C ALA A 283 30.10 -4.46 18.09
N SER A 284 31.14 -3.61 18.09
CA SER A 284 31.96 -3.35 19.30
C SER A 284 31.14 -2.80 20.46
N ALA A 285 30.27 -1.81 20.19
CA ALA A 285 29.40 -1.23 21.22
C ALA A 285 28.43 -2.27 21.82
N LEU A 286 27.86 -3.14 20.97
CA LEU A 286 26.96 -4.19 21.44
C LEU A 286 27.68 -5.31 22.21
N MET A 287 28.95 -5.60 21.89
CA MET A 287 29.76 -6.59 22.58
C MET A 287 30.16 -6.18 24.01
N GLU A 288 29.96 -4.92 24.40
CA GLU A 288 30.13 -4.52 25.82
C GLU A 288 29.12 -5.22 26.75
N GLY A 289 28.03 -5.75 26.25
CA GLY A 289 27.02 -6.46 27.02
C GLY A 289 26.51 -7.76 26.40
N ARG A 290 26.93 -8.10 25.18
CA ARG A 290 26.55 -9.33 24.47
C ARG A 290 27.78 -10.16 24.10
N PRO A 291 27.67 -11.50 24.07
CA PRO A 291 28.74 -12.36 23.55
C PRO A 291 29.07 -12.02 22.09
N GLY A 292 30.34 -12.07 21.70
CA GLY A 292 30.78 -11.92 20.32
C GLY A 292 30.15 -12.94 19.36
N SER A 293 29.81 -14.14 19.88
CA SER A 293 29.09 -15.18 19.13
C SER A 293 27.60 -14.91 18.93
N THR A 294 27.07 -13.75 19.37
CA THR A 294 25.64 -13.39 19.13
C THR A 294 25.36 -13.40 17.63
N PRO A 295 24.33 -14.14 17.15
CA PRO A 295 24.00 -14.22 15.74
C PRO A 295 23.59 -12.88 15.15
N VAL A 296 23.96 -12.67 13.89
CA VAL A 296 23.64 -11.48 13.11
C VAL A 296 23.16 -11.90 11.72
N ALA A 297 22.08 -11.29 11.25
CA ALA A 297 21.67 -11.34 9.84
C ALA A 297 21.83 -9.96 9.21
N VAL A 298 22.46 -9.91 8.03
CA VAL A 298 22.59 -8.71 7.23
C VAL A 298 21.78 -8.91 5.95
N ILE A 299 20.81 -8.03 5.70
CA ILE A 299 19.90 -8.15 4.56
C ILE A 299 20.06 -6.90 3.70
N GLN A 300 20.70 -7.07 2.54
CA GLN A 300 20.93 -6.01 1.56
C GLN A 300 19.85 -6.02 0.51
N GLU A 301 19.42 -4.83 0.07
CA GLU A 301 18.40 -4.62 -0.96
C GLU A 301 17.13 -5.42 -0.71
N GLY A 302 16.74 -5.51 0.56
CA GLY A 302 15.58 -6.28 0.99
C GLY A 302 14.29 -5.82 0.33
N ALA A 303 13.37 -6.77 0.11
CA ALA A 303 12.11 -6.55 -0.60
C ALA A 303 12.27 -6.18 -2.09
N THR A 304 13.39 -6.53 -2.70
CA THR A 304 13.65 -6.35 -4.15
C THR A 304 14.13 -7.66 -4.77
N ALA A 305 14.13 -7.74 -6.10
CA ALA A 305 14.68 -8.89 -6.83
C ALA A 305 16.20 -9.09 -6.59
N SER A 306 16.91 -8.07 -6.10
CA SER A 306 18.33 -8.10 -5.80
C SER A 306 18.64 -8.42 -4.34
N GLN A 307 17.64 -8.85 -3.55
CA GLN A 307 17.83 -9.16 -2.13
C GLN A 307 18.92 -10.19 -1.89
N ARG A 308 19.83 -9.87 -0.97
CA ARG A 308 20.90 -10.77 -0.50
C ARG A 308 20.83 -10.87 1.02
N VAL A 309 20.93 -12.10 1.54
CA VAL A 309 20.90 -12.37 2.99
C VAL A 309 22.21 -13.01 3.40
N PHE A 310 22.86 -12.45 4.41
CA PHE A 310 24.11 -12.95 4.96
C PHE A 310 23.95 -13.26 6.46
N ARG A 311 24.61 -14.30 6.94
CA ARG A 311 24.65 -14.69 8.33
C ARG A 311 26.08 -14.49 8.88
N SER A 312 26.17 -13.90 10.07
CA SER A 312 27.40 -13.55 10.76
C SER A 312 27.24 -13.66 12.27
N THR A 313 28.27 -13.28 12.99
CA THR A 313 28.26 -13.07 14.45
C THR A 313 28.73 -11.64 14.74
N LEU A 314 28.49 -11.15 15.96
CA LEU A 314 28.90 -9.77 16.31
C LEU A 314 30.41 -9.55 16.15
N ASP A 315 31.26 -10.52 16.60
CA ASP A 315 32.71 -10.41 16.51
C ASP A 315 33.20 -10.37 15.06
N SER A 316 32.50 -11.02 14.12
CA SER A 316 32.87 -11.11 12.70
C SER A 316 32.23 -10.04 11.84
N LEU A 317 31.16 -9.38 12.31
CA LEU A 317 30.29 -8.50 11.49
C LEU A 317 31.08 -7.44 10.71
N GLY A 318 32.02 -6.75 11.37
CA GLY A 318 32.78 -5.67 10.73
C GLY A 318 33.69 -6.14 9.59
N ALA A 319 34.25 -7.34 9.68
CA ALA A 319 35.04 -7.97 8.65
C ALA A 319 34.16 -8.54 7.52
N ASP A 320 33.08 -9.18 7.90
CA ASP A 320 32.17 -9.85 6.99
C ASP A 320 31.45 -8.88 6.06
N VAL A 321 30.95 -7.75 6.56
CA VAL A 321 30.32 -6.71 5.77
C VAL A 321 31.27 -6.18 4.67
N LYS A 322 32.55 -6.03 5.00
CA LYS A 322 33.60 -5.64 4.04
C LYS A 322 33.88 -6.76 3.03
N ARG A 323 34.04 -7.99 3.49
CA ARG A 323 34.33 -9.16 2.63
C ARG A 323 33.20 -9.43 1.64
N TRP A 324 31.95 -9.23 2.04
CA TRP A 324 30.78 -9.43 1.17
C TRP A 324 30.44 -8.19 0.34
N GLU A 325 31.18 -7.10 0.51
CA GLU A 325 30.93 -5.82 -0.14
C GLU A 325 29.49 -5.33 0.03
N VAL A 326 28.95 -5.46 1.26
CA VAL A 326 27.58 -5.03 1.55
C VAL A 326 27.47 -3.51 1.39
N ARG A 327 26.44 -3.09 0.68
CA ARG A 327 26.15 -1.67 0.39
C ARG A 327 24.75 -1.29 0.86
N PRO A 328 24.51 -0.01 1.21
CA PRO A 328 23.17 0.50 1.43
C PRO A 328 22.29 0.42 0.15
N PRO A 329 20.97 0.14 0.31
CA PRO A 329 20.26 -0.05 1.56
C PRO A 329 20.45 -1.45 2.13
N ALA A 330 20.65 -1.53 3.46
CA ALA A 330 20.67 -2.80 4.16
C ALA A 330 20.19 -2.67 5.61
N ILE A 331 19.61 -3.74 6.12
CA ILE A 331 19.15 -3.91 7.50
C ILE A 331 20.04 -4.94 8.18
N ILE A 332 20.47 -4.64 9.42
CA ILE A 332 21.22 -5.57 10.24
C ILE A 332 20.36 -5.99 11.44
N VAL A 333 20.13 -7.28 11.61
CA VAL A 333 19.37 -7.86 12.71
C VAL A 333 20.34 -8.59 13.63
N VAL A 334 20.40 -8.19 14.89
CA VAL A 334 21.31 -8.75 15.91
C VAL A 334 20.49 -9.44 16.98
N GLY A 335 20.81 -10.67 17.29
CA GLY A 335 20.18 -11.44 18.37
C GLY A 335 19.93 -12.89 18.02
N PRO A 336 19.49 -13.71 18.97
CA PRO A 336 19.29 -15.15 18.77
C PRO A 336 18.33 -15.49 17.62
N VAL A 337 17.39 -14.60 17.30
CA VAL A 337 16.44 -14.77 16.20
C VAL A 337 17.12 -14.78 14.83
N ALA A 338 18.29 -14.16 14.71
CA ALA A 338 19.03 -14.13 13.46
C ALA A 338 19.57 -15.50 13.01
N ASP A 339 19.62 -16.49 13.91
CA ASP A 339 20.02 -17.86 13.60
C ASP A 339 18.83 -18.80 13.35
N ILE A 340 17.61 -18.33 13.57
CA ILE A 340 16.42 -19.12 13.30
C ILE A 340 16.22 -19.17 11.79
N ALA A 341 16.36 -20.37 11.21
CA ALA A 341 16.04 -20.64 9.82
C ALA A 341 14.90 -21.67 9.75
N PRO A 342 13.97 -21.57 8.80
CA PRO A 342 13.04 -22.65 8.50
C PRO A 342 13.82 -23.92 8.14
N ALA A 343 13.33 -25.08 8.56
CA ALA A 343 14.01 -26.38 8.35
C ALA A 343 14.25 -26.75 6.88
N ASN A 344 13.73 -25.96 5.92
CA ASN A 344 13.78 -26.22 4.47
C ASN A 344 14.11 -24.95 3.66
N SER A 345 14.85 -24.00 4.20
CA SER A 345 15.29 -22.81 3.44
C SER A 345 16.73 -22.95 2.95
#